data_9b06e3fec566f620ce5c7b67da669c64
#
_entry.id   9b06e3fec566f620ce5c7b67da669c64
#
_cell.length_a   1.000
_cell.length_b   1.000
_cell.length_c   1.000
_cell.angle_alpha   90.00
_cell.angle_beta   90.00
_cell.angle_gamma   90.00
#
_symmetry.space_group_name_H-M   'P 1'
#
loop_
_entity.id
_entity.type
_entity.pdbx_description
1 polymer ?
#
loop_
_entity_poly.entity_id
_entity_poly.type
_entity_poly.pdbx_seq_one_letter_code
_entity_poly.pdbx_strand_id
1 'polypeptide(L)'
;MEAVAAVVLGAVVFMHAWQLFGLAESKTTGLVGAAGALALAALAIWKPAPMLSKAAVEATAASTLIWAIYAALVAAVGLWDFGPRGLGFYSVYAAVMMIGQIIYCVVGRLLLAGLICGIVQFVVFGMLFFYLAIPFNILKKATAWVLVVAGPIHWVLAALMLMKVPGLV
;
A
#
# COMPACT_ATOMS: atom_id res chain seq x y z
N MET A 1 6.24 -12.93 -5.86
CA MET A 1 6.29 -12.13 -4.63
C MET A 1 5.43 -10.88 -4.73
N GLU A 2 5.55 -10.09 -5.80
CA GLU A 2 4.76 -8.86 -5.99
C GLU A 2 3.25 -9.10 -5.91
N ALA A 3 2.75 -10.16 -6.54
CA ALA A 3 1.34 -10.52 -6.48
C ALA A 3 0.86 -10.81 -5.04
N VAL A 4 1.66 -11.52 -4.25
CA VAL A 4 1.30 -11.82 -2.84
C VAL A 4 1.33 -10.53 -2.02
N ALA A 5 2.34 -9.68 -2.20
CA ALA A 5 2.39 -8.38 -1.53
C ALA A 5 1.18 -7.51 -1.89
N ALA A 6 0.76 -7.50 -3.17
CA ALA A 6 -0.42 -6.76 -3.61
C ALA A 6 -1.72 -7.28 -2.98
N VAL A 7 -1.87 -8.60 -2.81
CA VAL A 7 -3.04 -9.18 -2.09
C VAL A 7 -3.09 -8.71 -0.65
N VAL A 8 -1.97 -8.84 0.07
CA VAL A 8 -1.89 -8.44 1.50
C VAL A 8 -2.15 -6.94 1.65
N LEU A 9 -1.54 -6.14 0.80
CA LEU A 9 -1.73 -4.69 0.78
C LEU A 9 -3.18 -4.32 0.52
N GLY A 10 -3.79 -4.91 -0.51
CA GLY A 10 -5.20 -4.69 -0.84
C GLY A 10 -6.12 -4.96 0.34
N ALA A 11 -5.84 -6.02 1.12
CA ALA A 11 -6.62 -6.35 2.31
C ALA A 11 -6.48 -5.27 3.41
N VAL A 12 -5.27 -4.82 3.70
CA VAL A 12 -5.02 -3.77 4.71
C VAL A 12 -5.71 -2.46 4.32
N VAL A 13 -5.52 -2.02 3.06
CA VAL A 13 -6.13 -0.78 2.54
C VAL A 13 -7.65 -0.85 2.56
N PHE A 14 -8.22 -1.97 2.14
CA PHE A 14 -9.66 -2.20 2.12
C PHE A 14 -10.26 -2.17 3.53
N MET A 15 -9.65 -2.83 4.51
CA MET A 15 -10.11 -2.79 5.90
C MET A 15 -10.00 -1.40 6.52
N HIS A 16 -8.93 -0.67 6.22
CA HIS A 16 -8.78 0.71 6.67
C HIS A 16 -9.89 1.62 6.09
N ALA A 17 -10.30 1.40 4.83
CA ALA A 17 -11.43 2.10 4.24
C ALA A 17 -12.73 1.93 5.04
N TRP A 18 -13.05 0.69 5.42
CA TRP A 18 -14.26 0.39 6.21
C TRP A 18 -14.21 1.01 7.60
N GLN A 19 -13.03 1.08 8.21
CA GLN A 19 -12.84 1.83 9.45
C GLN A 19 -13.13 3.32 9.27
N LEU A 20 -12.67 3.94 8.18
CA LEU A 20 -12.95 5.35 7.89
C LEU A 20 -14.43 5.63 7.65
N PHE A 21 -15.17 4.68 7.10
CA PHE A 21 -16.63 4.75 7.01
C PHE A 21 -17.33 4.55 8.37
N GLY A 22 -16.62 4.08 9.40
CA GLY A 22 -17.20 3.72 10.70
C GLY A 22 -17.92 2.38 10.71
N LEU A 23 -17.67 1.53 9.70
CA LEU A 23 -18.29 0.21 9.55
C LEU A 23 -17.41 -0.92 10.09
N ALA A 24 -16.11 -0.69 10.24
CA ALA A 24 -15.19 -1.62 10.87
C ALA A 24 -14.65 -1.04 12.19
N GLU A 25 -14.49 -1.90 13.18
CA GLU A 25 -13.92 -1.54 14.47
C GLU A 25 -12.42 -1.25 14.32
N SER A 26 -11.93 -0.26 15.07
CA SER A 26 -10.50 0.12 15.07
C SER A 26 -9.60 -1.06 15.41
N LYS A 27 -9.95 -1.86 16.42
CA LYS A 27 -9.17 -3.04 16.83
C LYS A 27 -9.10 -4.12 15.76
N THR A 28 -10.21 -4.38 15.07
CA THR A 28 -10.24 -5.36 13.96
C THR A 28 -9.34 -4.91 12.81
N THR A 29 -9.43 -3.63 12.44
CA THR A 29 -8.54 -3.03 11.42
C THR A 29 -7.08 -3.08 11.87
N GLY A 30 -6.82 -2.80 13.14
CA GLY A 30 -5.48 -2.90 13.72
C GLY A 30 -4.90 -4.32 13.67
N LEU A 31 -5.70 -5.35 13.93
CA LEU A 31 -5.26 -6.76 13.80
C LEU A 31 -4.91 -7.12 12.37
N VAL A 32 -5.74 -6.70 11.39
CA VAL A 32 -5.44 -6.90 9.96
C VAL A 32 -4.18 -6.13 9.56
N GLY A 33 -4.01 -4.90 10.08
CA GLY A 33 -2.78 -4.12 9.91
C GLY A 33 -1.55 -4.85 10.45
N ALA A 34 -1.61 -5.42 11.65
CA ALA A 34 -0.51 -6.16 12.27
C ALA A 34 -0.14 -7.42 11.46
N ALA A 35 -1.12 -8.21 11.07
CA ALA A 35 -0.90 -9.38 10.21
C ALA A 35 -0.30 -8.99 8.85
N GLY A 36 -0.83 -7.92 8.25
CA GLY A 36 -0.32 -7.36 6.99
C GLY A 36 1.13 -6.86 7.12
N ALA A 37 1.45 -6.15 8.20
CA ALA A 37 2.81 -5.65 8.46
C ALA A 37 3.82 -6.80 8.56
N LEU A 38 3.50 -7.85 9.30
CA LEU A 38 4.37 -9.03 9.43
C LEU A 38 4.55 -9.74 8.09
N ALA A 39 3.47 -9.96 7.35
CA ALA A 39 3.53 -10.62 6.04
C ALA A 39 4.35 -9.80 5.03
N LEU A 40 4.12 -8.48 4.95
CA LEU A 40 4.86 -7.60 4.03
C LEU A 40 6.33 -7.47 4.44
N ALA A 41 6.64 -7.37 5.73
CA ALA A 41 8.03 -7.34 6.20
C ALA A 41 8.76 -8.65 5.87
N ALA A 42 8.12 -9.80 6.09
CA ALA A 42 8.68 -11.09 5.70
C ALA A 42 8.95 -11.17 4.18
N LEU A 43 8.02 -10.68 3.34
CA LEU A 43 8.18 -10.63 1.89
C LEU A 43 9.31 -9.68 1.46
N ALA A 44 9.48 -8.54 2.14
CA ALA A 44 10.55 -7.58 1.84
C ALA A 44 11.95 -8.16 2.12
N ILE A 45 12.07 -9.03 3.13
CA ILE A 45 13.34 -9.66 3.52
C ILE A 45 13.60 -10.94 2.68
N TRP A 46 12.54 -11.57 2.19
CA TRP A 46 12.65 -12.79 1.39
C TRP A 46 13.34 -12.48 0.07
N LYS A 47 14.56 -13.01 -0.10
CA LYS A 47 15.31 -12.84 -1.33
C LYS A 47 14.63 -13.61 -2.48
N PRO A 48 14.17 -12.93 -3.54
CA PRO A 48 13.59 -13.61 -4.69
C PRO A 48 14.63 -14.45 -5.44
N ALA A 49 14.11 -15.40 -6.23
CA ALA A 49 14.92 -16.24 -7.08
C ALA A 49 15.81 -15.40 -8.04
N PRO A 50 16.94 -15.95 -8.50
CA PRO A 50 18.01 -15.22 -9.22
C PRO A 50 17.65 -14.68 -10.61
N MET A 51 16.37 -14.68 -10.98
CA MET A 51 15.87 -14.27 -12.31
C MET A 51 15.62 -12.77 -12.48
N LEU A 52 15.60 -11.98 -11.40
CA LEU A 52 15.38 -10.54 -11.47
C LEU A 52 16.71 -9.78 -11.41
N SER A 53 16.80 -8.64 -12.11
CA SER A 53 17.95 -7.76 -11.94
C SER A 53 18.06 -7.28 -10.48
N LYS A 54 19.27 -7.06 -9.98
CA LYS A 54 19.50 -6.59 -8.61
C LYS A 54 18.69 -5.33 -8.30
N ALA A 55 18.63 -4.39 -9.25
CA ALA A 55 17.88 -3.14 -9.09
C ALA A 55 16.37 -3.37 -8.97
N ALA A 56 15.79 -4.30 -9.75
CA ALA A 56 14.36 -4.62 -9.63
C ALA A 56 14.02 -5.27 -8.30
N VAL A 57 14.90 -6.14 -7.78
CA VAL A 57 14.75 -6.77 -6.46
C VAL A 57 14.76 -5.72 -5.36
N GLU A 58 15.70 -4.79 -5.40
CA GLU A 58 15.83 -3.72 -4.42
C GLU A 58 14.64 -2.77 -4.45
N ALA A 59 14.16 -2.38 -5.64
CA ALA A 59 12.98 -1.51 -5.79
C ALA A 59 11.70 -2.17 -5.24
N THR A 60 11.49 -3.46 -5.54
CA THR A 60 10.34 -4.22 -5.03
C THR A 60 10.42 -4.38 -3.52
N ALA A 61 11.59 -4.70 -2.96
CA ALA A 61 11.77 -4.82 -1.53
C ALA A 61 11.53 -3.48 -0.81
N ALA A 62 12.03 -2.37 -1.35
CA ALA A 62 11.83 -1.04 -0.80
C ALA A 62 10.34 -0.64 -0.78
N SER A 63 9.62 -0.84 -1.89
CA SER A 63 8.19 -0.54 -1.93
C SER A 63 7.38 -1.42 -0.98
N THR A 64 7.70 -2.71 -0.88
CA THR A 64 7.05 -3.64 0.05
C THR A 64 7.30 -3.23 1.51
N LEU A 65 8.51 -2.74 1.84
CA LEU A 65 8.84 -2.24 3.18
C LEU A 65 8.06 -0.98 3.54
N ILE A 66 7.89 -0.05 2.61
CA ILE A 66 7.04 1.15 2.81
C ILE A 66 5.63 0.73 3.21
N TRP A 67 5.09 -0.30 2.57
CA TRP A 67 3.77 -0.82 2.90
C TRP A 67 3.73 -1.60 4.21
N ALA A 68 4.78 -2.30 4.55
CA ALA A 68 4.89 -2.95 5.86
C ALA A 68 4.83 -1.92 6.99
N ILE A 69 5.52 -0.79 6.85
CA ILE A 69 5.50 0.31 7.82
C ILE A 69 4.10 0.96 7.88
N TYR A 70 3.45 1.20 6.74
CA TYR A 70 2.08 1.69 6.72
C TYR A 70 1.13 0.77 7.48
N ALA A 71 1.17 -0.54 7.21
CA ALA A 71 0.36 -1.52 7.88
C ALA A 71 0.64 -1.59 9.40
N ALA A 72 1.90 -1.45 9.81
CA ALA A 72 2.30 -1.36 11.21
C ALA A 72 1.75 -0.10 11.90
N LEU A 73 1.72 1.04 11.20
CA LEU A 73 1.12 2.27 11.73
C LEU A 73 -0.40 2.16 11.83
N VAL A 74 -1.08 1.52 10.86
CA VAL A 74 -2.51 1.20 10.96
C VAL A 74 -2.77 0.30 12.18
N ALA A 75 -1.92 -0.69 12.42
CA ALA A 75 -1.98 -1.54 13.61
C ALA A 75 -1.80 -0.72 14.90
N ALA A 76 -0.81 0.16 14.95
CA ALA A 76 -0.54 0.99 16.12
C ALA A 76 -1.72 1.91 16.46
N VAL A 77 -2.32 2.54 15.46
CA VAL A 77 -3.52 3.37 15.64
C VAL A 77 -4.70 2.53 16.11
N GLY A 78 -4.90 1.34 15.53
CA GLY A 78 -6.08 0.51 15.83
C GLY A 78 -5.99 -0.26 17.15
N LEU A 79 -4.80 -0.75 17.53
CA LEU A 79 -4.62 -1.61 18.72
C LEU A 79 -4.25 -0.84 19.97
N TRP A 80 -3.47 0.24 19.85
CA TRP A 80 -2.95 1.01 20.98
C TRP A 80 -3.44 2.45 21.03
N ASP A 81 -4.44 2.80 20.23
CA ASP A 81 -5.05 4.14 20.18
C ASP A 81 -4.04 5.27 19.94
N PHE A 82 -2.97 4.99 19.19
CA PHE A 82 -2.03 6.04 18.79
C PHE A 82 -2.71 7.07 17.90
N GLY A 83 -2.34 8.34 18.08
CA GLY A 83 -2.90 9.42 17.28
C GLY A 83 -2.68 9.22 15.79
N PRO A 84 -3.71 9.37 14.93
CA PRO A 84 -3.62 9.08 13.49
C PRO A 84 -2.72 10.05 12.72
N ARG A 85 -2.31 11.16 13.32
CA ARG A 85 -1.43 12.16 12.69
C ARG A 85 -0.09 11.57 12.26
N GLY A 86 0.50 10.66 13.06
CA GLY A 86 1.74 9.99 12.70
C GLY A 86 1.62 9.20 11.40
N LEU A 87 0.52 8.48 11.22
CA LEU A 87 0.20 7.79 9.97
C LEU A 87 0.04 8.78 8.80
N GLY A 88 -0.58 9.94 9.05
CA GLY A 88 -0.71 10.99 8.05
C GLY A 88 0.64 11.56 7.60
N PHE A 89 1.54 11.90 8.52
CA PHE A 89 2.89 12.37 8.17
C PHE A 89 3.73 11.29 7.48
N TYR A 90 3.61 10.05 7.89
CA TYR A 90 4.24 8.94 7.17
C TYR A 90 3.72 8.85 5.73
N SER A 91 2.44 9.11 5.52
CA SER A 91 1.83 9.02 4.19
C SER A 91 2.41 10.04 3.19
N VAL A 92 2.82 11.25 3.62
CA VAL A 92 3.51 12.16 2.68
C VAL A 92 4.88 11.62 2.27
N TYR A 93 5.65 11.06 3.21
CA TYR A 93 6.91 10.40 2.86
C TYR A 93 6.69 9.26 1.87
N ALA A 94 5.72 8.40 2.14
CA ALA A 94 5.38 7.29 1.27
C ALA A 94 4.91 7.77 -0.13
N ALA A 95 4.11 8.83 -0.21
CA ALA A 95 3.69 9.42 -1.48
C ALA A 95 4.89 9.90 -2.32
N VAL A 96 5.86 10.58 -1.69
CA VAL A 96 7.09 11.00 -2.38
C VAL A 96 7.88 9.80 -2.91
N MET A 97 7.98 8.71 -2.14
CA MET A 97 8.65 7.48 -2.59
C MET A 97 7.91 6.82 -3.77
N MET A 98 6.57 6.93 -3.82
CA MET A 98 5.81 6.43 -4.97
C MET A 98 6.06 7.21 -6.25
N ILE A 99 6.37 8.51 -6.18
CA ILE A 99 6.83 9.29 -7.35
C ILE A 99 8.12 8.67 -7.91
N GLY A 100 9.07 8.34 -7.06
CA GLY A 100 10.30 7.64 -7.46
C GLY A 100 10.00 6.30 -8.17
N GLN A 101 9.07 5.51 -7.64
CA GLN A 101 8.65 4.26 -8.26
C GLN A 101 7.98 4.49 -9.64
N ILE A 102 7.11 5.49 -9.76
CA ILE A 102 6.46 5.86 -11.03
C ILE A 102 7.53 6.24 -12.08
N ILE A 103 8.47 7.11 -11.71
CA ILE A 103 9.57 7.51 -12.59
C ILE A 103 10.39 6.29 -13.01
N TYR A 104 10.74 5.42 -12.06
CA TYR A 104 11.49 4.21 -12.33
C TYR A 104 10.77 3.29 -13.34
N CYS A 105 9.44 3.12 -13.20
CA CYS A 105 8.64 2.32 -14.13
C CYS A 105 8.57 2.95 -15.53
N VAL A 106 8.42 4.27 -15.62
CA VAL A 106 8.31 4.99 -16.90
C VAL A 106 9.65 4.99 -17.66
N VAL A 107 10.74 5.36 -16.98
CA VAL A 107 12.08 5.43 -17.58
C VAL A 107 12.62 4.05 -17.93
N GLY A 108 12.40 3.08 -17.05
CA GLY A 108 12.83 1.69 -17.24
C GLY A 108 12.00 0.91 -18.25
N ARG A 109 10.92 1.50 -18.79
CA ARG A 109 9.91 0.80 -19.61
C ARG A 109 9.45 -0.50 -18.95
N LEU A 110 9.32 -0.46 -17.63
CA LEU A 110 8.94 -1.60 -16.81
C LEU A 110 7.42 -1.78 -16.85
N LEU A 111 7.00 -2.91 -16.33
CA LEU A 111 5.66 -3.45 -16.36
C LEU A 111 4.56 -2.42 -16.04
N LEU A 112 3.53 -2.41 -16.85
CA LEU A 112 2.34 -1.57 -16.67
C LEU A 112 1.70 -1.75 -15.29
N ALA A 113 1.74 -2.96 -14.74
CA ALA A 113 1.23 -3.25 -13.41
C ALA A 113 1.96 -2.45 -12.32
N GLY A 114 3.29 -2.34 -12.39
CA GLY A 114 4.09 -1.54 -11.44
C GLY A 114 3.75 -0.05 -11.53
N LEU A 115 3.52 0.47 -12.73
CA LEU A 115 3.12 1.86 -12.95
C LEU A 115 1.72 2.12 -12.36
N ILE A 116 0.74 1.26 -12.62
CA ILE A 116 -0.62 1.37 -12.07
C ILE A 116 -0.57 1.31 -10.54
N CYS A 117 0.17 0.34 -9.97
CA CYS A 117 0.38 0.26 -8.53
C CYS A 117 0.94 1.57 -7.97
N GLY A 118 2.01 2.10 -8.55
CA GLY A 118 2.64 3.35 -8.11
C GLY A 118 1.67 4.53 -8.10
N ILE A 119 0.85 4.69 -9.16
CA ILE A 119 -0.14 5.75 -9.26
C ILE A 119 -1.23 5.59 -8.19
N VAL A 120 -1.80 4.40 -8.05
CA VAL A 120 -2.84 4.11 -7.05
C VAL A 120 -2.31 4.41 -5.64
N GLN A 121 -1.11 3.97 -5.34
CA GLN A 121 -0.46 4.16 -4.05
C GLN A 121 -0.17 5.64 -3.78
N PHE A 122 0.30 6.40 -4.78
CA PHE A 122 0.50 7.84 -4.66
C PHE A 122 -0.80 8.56 -4.28
N VAL A 123 -1.91 8.22 -4.92
CA VAL A 123 -3.23 8.78 -4.61
C VAL A 123 -3.68 8.40 -3.21
N VAL A 124 -3.56 7.13 -2.82
CA VAL A 124 -3.91 6.65 -1.47
C VAL A 124 -3.13 7.41 -0.40
N PHE A 125 -1.82 7.49 -0.51
CA PHE A 125 -0.99 8.17 0.48
C PHE A 125 -1.22 9.68 0.50
N GLY A 126 -1.41 10.31 -0.67
CA GLY A 126 -1.75 11.72 -0.74
C GLY A 126 -3.06 12.03 -0.02
N MET A 127 -4.10 11.25 -0.24
CA MET A 127 -5.40 11.41 0.43
C MET A 127 -5.30 11.18 1.94
N LEU A 128 -4.56 10.17 2.38
CA LEU A 128 -4.32 9.90 3.80
C LEU A 128 -3.57 11.05 4.47
N PHE A 129 -2.58 11.64 3.81
CA PHE A 129 -1.87 12.81 4.33
C PHE A 129 -2.82 13.97 4.58
N PHE A 130 -3.57 14.38 3.57
CA PHE A 130 -4.48 15.51 3.69
C PHE A 130 -5.58 15.28 4.71
N TYR A 131 -6.05 14.05 4.86
CA TYR A 131 -7.10 13.73 5.83
C TYR A 131 -6.56 13.59 7.26
N LEU A 132 -5.42 12.90 7.47
CA LEU A 132 -4.95 12.54 8.82
C LEU A 132 -3.95 13.56 9.40
N ALA A 133 -3.05 14.12 8.58
CA ALA A 133 -2.06 15.08 9.05
C ALA A 133 -2.63 16.51 9.12
N ILE A 134 -3.40 16.92 8.12
CA ILE A 134 -4.00 18.25 8.00
C ILE A 134 -5.50 18.16 8.23
N PRO A 135 -6.05 17.77 9.31
CA PRO A 135 -7.39 17.21 9.60
C PRO A 135 -8.52 17.85 8.77
N PHE A 136 -8.48 17.71 7.46
CA PHE A 136 -9.59 18.11 6.58
C PHE A 136 -10.71 17.06 6.67
N ASN A 137 -11.59 17.20 7.64
CA ASN A 137 -12.70 16.28 7.87
C ASN A 137 -13.59 16.07 6.63
N ILE A 138 -13.66 17.07 5.74
CA ILE A 138 -14.39 16.98 4.48
C ILE A 138 -13.84 15.88 3.56
N LEU A 139 -12.54 15.55 3.69
CA LEU A 139 -11.89 14.53 2.87
C LEU A 139 -12.07 13.11 3.43
N LYS A 140 -12.62 12.95 4.64
CA LYS A 140 -12.79 11.63 5.25
C LYS A 140 -13.50 10.63 4.34
N LYS A 141 -14.67 11.03 3.81
CA LYS A 141 -15.47 10.16 2.93
C LYS A 141 -14.76 9.92 1.59
N ALA A 142 -14.14 10.96 1.02
CA ALA A 142 -13.40 10.83 -0.23
C ALA A 142 -12.20 9.89 -0.06
N THR A 143 -11.43 10.03 1.01
CA THR A 143 -10.31 9.12 1.35
C THR A 143 -10.81 7.69 1.50
N ALA A 144 -11.91 7.48 2.24
CA ALA A 144 -12.48 6.15 2.41
C ALA A 144 -12.86 5.51 1.06
N TRP A 145 -13.49 6.26 0.14
CA TRP A 145 -13.81 5.76 -1.19
C TRP A 145 -12.57 5.44 -2.03
N VAL A 146 -11.53 6.28 -1.97
CA VAL A 146 -10.25 5.99 -2.63
C VAL A 146 -9.67 4.67 -2.14
N LEU A 147 -9.68 4.42 -0.82
CA LEU A 147 -9.16 3.18 -0.26
C LEU A 147 -10.02 1.95 -0.63
N VAL A 148 -11.37 2.10 -0.65
CA VAL A 148 -12.28 1.02 -1.10
C VAL A 148 -11.98 0.60 -2.53
N VAL A 149 -11.70 1.55 -3.41
CA VAL A 149 -11.38 1.26 -4.83
C VAL A 149 -9.95 0.72 -4.96
N ALA A 150 -9.00 1.28 -4.21
CA ALA A 150 -7.59 0.87 -4.27
C ALA A 150 -7.38 -0.60 -3.84
N GLY A 151 -8.09 -1.08 -2.81
CA GLY A 151 -8.00 -2.48 -2.36
C GLY A 151 -8.25 -3.48 -3.50
N PRO A 152 -9.43 -3.50 -4.10
CA PRO A 152 -9.76 -4.36 -5.24
C PRO A 152 -8.82 -4.19 -6.44
N ILE A 153 -8.34 -2.97 -6.75
CA ILE A 153 -7.36 -2.77 -7.83
C ILE A 153 -6.10 -3.59 -7.54
N HIS A 154 -5.59 -3.60 -6.32
CA HIS A 154 -4.42 -4.42 -5.97
C HIS A 154 -4.70 -5.92 -6.13
N TRP A 155 -5.90 -6.39 -5.79
CA TRP A 155 -6.28 -7.80 -5.98
C TRP A 155 -6.39 -8.19 -7.46
N VAL A 156 -6.99 -7.31 -8.28
CA VAL A 156 -7.06 -7.53 -9.74
C VAL A 156 -5.66 -7.56 -10.35
N LEU A 157 -4.79 -6.60 -9.98
CA LEU A 157 -3.40 -6.58 -10.45
C LEU A 157 -2.65 -7.84 -10.01
N ALA A 158 -2.83 -8.29 -8.76
CA ALA A 158 -2.23 -9.53 -8.28
C ALA A 158 -2.68 -10.75 -9.10
N ALA A 159 -3.98 -10.85 -9.39
CA ALA A 159 -4.52 -11.93 -10.22
C ALA A 159 -3.94 -11.90 -11.64
N LEU A 160 -3.87 -10.73 -12.27
CA LEU A 160 -3.30 -10.56 -13.62
C LEU A 160 -1.80 -10.90 -13.64
N MET A 161 -1.05 -10.54 -12.60
CA MET A 161 0.36 -10.94 -12.44
C MET A 161 0.51 -12.46 -12.32
N LEU A 162 -0.36 -13.12 -11.53
CA LEU A 162 -0.33 -14.59 -11.38
C LEU A 162 -0.68 -15.30 -12.69
N MET A 163 -1.59 -14.73 -13.48
CA MET A 163 -1.98 -15.25 -14.80
C MET A 163 -0.93 -14.95 -15.90
N LYS A 164 0.13 -14.21 -15.58
CA LYS A 164 1.21 -13.81 -16.51
C LYS A 164 0.65 -13.16 -17.79
N VAL A 165 -0.32 -12.26 -17.63
CA VAL A 165 -0.95 -11.57 -18.78
C VAL A 165 0.10 -10.79 -19.56
N PRO A 166 0.26 -11.02 -20.87
CA PRO A 166 1.25 -10.34 -21.70
C PRO A 166 1.08 -8.82 -21.67
N GLY A 167 2.19 -8.08 -21.53
CA GLY A 167 2.19 -6.61 -21.47
C GLY A 167 1.89 -6.02 -20.08
N LEU A 168 1.50 -6.83 -19.11
CA LEU A 168 1.31 -6.42 -17.72
C LEU A 168 2.45 -6.89 -16.81
N VAL A 169 3.11 -7.97 -17.21
CA VAL A 169 4.20 -8.63 -16.45
C VAL A 169 5.45 -8.70 -17.30
#